data_5e86f54ecfab07d7dab75924f73cfd02
#
_entry.id   5e86f54ecfab07d7dab75924f73cfd02
#
_cell.length_a   1.000
_cell.length_b   1.000
_cell.length_c   1.000
_cell.angle_alpha   90.00
_cell.angle_beta   90.00
_cell.angle_gamma   90.00
#
_symmetry.space_group_name_H-M   'P 1'
#
loop_
_entity.id
_entity.type
_entity.pdbx_description
1 polymer ?
#
loop_
_entity_poly.entity_id
_entity_poly.type
_entity_poly.pdbx_seq_one_letter_code
_entity_poly.pdbx_strand_id
1 'polypeptide(L)'
;MLSVLSSVGYFFLGGCLLNKAVVVGFYLMDHFNYKDNELYAEDIKVTDLAKQYGTPLYVYSKATLVRHLRAFEEALAAKDHLVCYAVKANSSLALLSVIAQSGCGFDVVSKGELMRVIKAGGSPEKVIYSGVGKREDEIEFALSQNIKCLNIESESEMYKVEQVAERMGLVAPVALRVNPNVDAKTHPSISTGLKKNKFGIAFEDASRLYRYIAQSKHLNASGIDCHIGSQMTSGG
;
A
#
# COMPACT_ATOMS: atom_id res chain seq x y z
N MET A 1 -6.66 0.15 2.98
CA MET A 1 -6.14 0.68 1.71
C MET A 1 -5.25 -0.39 1.11
N LEU A 2 -5.60 -0.90 -0.05
CA LEU A 2 -4.85 -1.96 -0.75
C LEU A 2 -4.30 -1.38 -2.04
N SER A 3 -3.06 -1.69 -2.38
CA SER A 3 -2.44 -1.38 -3.66
C SER A 3 -2.30 -2.66 -4.48
N VAL A 4 -2.46 -2.56 -5.78
CA VAL A 4 -2.38 -3.69 -6.70
C VAL A 4 -1.25 -3.46 -7.69
N LEU A 5 -0.41 -4.46 -7.86
CA LEU A 5 0.66 -4.52 -8.85
C LEU A 5 0.23 -5.37 -10.04
N SER A 6 0.40 -4.87 -11.25
CA SER A 6 0.35 -5.70 -12.46
C SER A 6 1.71 -5.69 -13.16
N SER A 7 1.99 -6.69 -13.98
CA SER A 7 3.22 -6.79 -14.76
C SER A 7 3.45 -5.60 -15.73
N VAL A 8 2.44 -4.74 -15.91
CA VAL A 8 2.46 -3.58 -16.80
C VAL A 8 2.43 -2.24 -16.05
N GLY A 9 2.29 -2.24 -14.72
CA GLY A 9 2.26 -1.01 -13.91
C GLY A 9 1.59 -1.22 -12.55
N TYR A 10 1.85 -0.31 -11.64
CA TYR A 10 1.27 -0.28 -10.32
C TYR A 10 -0.01 0.55 -10.34
N PHE A 11 -1.14 -0.03 -9.94
CA PHE A 11 -2.38 0.72 -9.73
C PHE A 11 -2.72 0.80 -8.24
N PHE A 12 -2.83 2.02 -7.73
CA PHE A 12 -3.43 2.28 -6.43
C PHE A 12 -4.94 2.36 -6.59
N LEU A 13 -5.66 1.33 -6.17
CA LEU A 13 -7.11 1.38 -6.03
C LEU A 13 -7.45 1.85 -4.62
N GLY A 14 -7.47 3.17 -4.44
CA GLY A 14 -8.08 3.79 -3.27
C GLY A 14 -9.59 3.88 -3.47
N GLY A 15 -10.34 3.07 -2.75
CA GLY A 15 -11.80 3.17 -2.69
C GLY A 15 -12.54 2.50 -3.86
N CYS A 16 -12.91 1.25 -3.66
CA CYS A 16 -13.77 0.52 -4.59
C CYS A 16 -15.17 1.12 -4.63
N LEU A 17 -15.64 1.43 -5.84
CA LEU A 17 -17.02 1.67 -6.17
C LEU A 17 -17.91 0.53 -5.70
N LEU A 18 -18.84 0.85 -4.81
CA LEU A 18 -19.92 -0.06 -4.49
C LEU A 18 -21.27 0.65 -4.63
N ASN A 19 -22.07 0.21 -5.60
CA ASN A 19 -23.48 0.59 -5.74
C ASN A 19 -24.23 0.35 -4.42
N LYS A 20 -25.28 1.15 -4.14
CA LYS A 20 -26.09 1.06 -2.90
C LYS A 20 -26.51 -0.37 -2.51
N ALA A 21 -26.71 -1.27 -3.47
CA ALA A 21 -26.99 -2.68 -3.22
C ALA A 21 -25.84 -3.46 -2.57
N VAL A 22 -24.58 -3.00 -2.76
CA VAL A 22 -23.38 -3.62 -2.19
C VAL A 22 -23.14 -3.13 -0.76
N VAL A 23 -23.55 -1.90 -0.43
CA VAL A 23 -23.43 -1.35 0.94
C VAL A 23 -24.26 -2.18 1.94
N VAL A 24 -25.47 -2.62 1.56
CA VAL A 24 -26.30 -3.50 2.41
C VAL A 24 -25.66 -4.89 2.57
N GLY A 25 -24.98 -5.41 1.54
CA GLY A 25 -24.22 -6.66 1.62
C GLY A 25 -22.96 -6.56 2.51
N PHE A 26 -22.37 -5.38 2.64
CA PHE A 26 -21.19 -5.15 3.50
C PHE A 26 -21.50 -5.30 4.98
N TYR A 27 -22.65 -4.82 5.47
CA TYR A 27 -23.06 -4.96 6.87
C TYR A 27 -23.25 -6.42 7.30
N LEU A 28 -23.59 -7.31 6.38
CA LEU A 28 -23.77 -8.75 6.66
C LEU A 28 -22.46 -9.56 6.55
N MET A 29 -21.33 -8.91 6.21
CA MET A 29 -20.11 -9.61 5.83
C MET A 29 -18.88 -9.27 6.67
N ASP A 30 -19.01 -8.43 7.71
CA ASP A 30 -17.84 -7.98 8.51
C ASP A 30 -17.55 -8.87 9.72
N HIS A 31 -18.21 -10.01 9.85
CA HIS A 31 -18.06 -10.93 10.98
C HIS A 31 -18.22 -10.27 12.36
N PHE A 32 -18.94 -9.15 12.40
CA PHE A 32 -19.44 -8.52 13.62
C PHE A 32 -20.97 -8.57 13.58
N ASN A 33 -21.58 -9.37 14.44
CA ASN A 33 -23.01 -9.63 14.40
C ASN A 33 -23.63 -9.55 15.80
N TYR A 34 -24.87 -9.09 15.88
CA TYR A 34 -25.68 -9.20 17.09
C TYR A 34 -26.35 -10.57 17.14
N LYS A 35 -26.19 -11.28 18.28
CA LYS A 35 -26.91 -12.50 18.64
C LYS A 35 -27.50 -12.26 20.02
N ASP A 36 -28.82 -12.35 20.18
CA ASP A 36 -29.53 -12.15 21.46
C ASP A 36 -29.17 -10.83 22.16
N ASN A 37 -29.15 -9.72 21.42
CA ASN A 37 -28.76 -8.38 21.86
C ASN A 37 -27.30 -8.23 22.32
N GLU A 38 -26.45 -9.22 22.11
CA GLU A 38 -25.02 -9.19 22.38
C GLU A 38 -24.22 -9.05 21.07
N LEU A 39 -23.20 -8.19 21.06
CA LEU A 39 -22.31 -8.04 19.92
C LEU A 39 -21.22 -9.10 19.95
N TYR A 40 -21.04 -9.80 18.83
CA TYR A 40 -19.98 -10.78 18.60
C TYR A 40 -19.00 -10.29 17.55
N ALA A 41 -17.72 -10.53 17.78
CA ALA A 41 -16.67 -10.52 16.78
C ALA A 41 -16.38 -11.98 16.42
N GLU A 42 -16.77 -12.41 15.21
CA GLU A 42 -16.80 -13.83 14.82
C GLU A 42 -17.68 -14.64 15.78
N ASP A 43 -17.07 -15.51 16.59
CA ASP A 43 -17.80 -16.33 17.57
C ASP A 43 -17.57 -15.89 19.03
N ILE A 44 -16.88 -14.76 19.26
CA ILE A 44 -16.53 -14.30 20.60
C ILE A 44 -17.35 -13.06 20.96
N LYS A 45 -17.97 -13.07 22.15
CA LYS A 45 -18.67 -11.88 22.66
C LYS A 45 -17.69 -10.73 22.90
N VAL A 46 -18.00 -9.55 22.37
CA VAL A 46 -17.18 -8.36 22.58
C VAL A 46 -17.14 -7.95 24.06
N THR A 47 -18.23 -8.16 24.80
CA THR A 47 -18.29 -7.93 26.25
C THR A 47 -17.33 -8.82 27.03
N ASP A 48 -17.08 -10.06 26.59
CA ASP A 48 -16.13 -10.95 27.25
C ASP A 48 -14.69 -10.55 26.93
N LEU A 49 -14.42 -10.09 25.69
CA LEU A 49 -13.13 -9.50 25.35
C LEU A 49 -12.84 -8.26 26.22
N ALA A 50 -13.83 -7.38 26.39
CA ALA A 50 -13.69 -6.20 27.22
C ALA A 50 -13.43 -6.53 28.70
N LYS A 51 -14.06 -7.58 29.25
CA LYS A 51 -13.78 -8.07 30.61
C LYS A 51 -12.38 -8.64 30.75
N GLN A 52 -11.92 -9.40 29.73
CA GLN A 52 -10.63 -10.08 29.76
C GLN A 52 -9.45 -9.12 29.57
N TYR A 53 -9.58 -8.16 28.64
CA TYR A 53 -8.48 -7.28 28.21
C TYR A 53 -8.62 -5.83 28.68
N GLY A 54 -9.76 -5.47 29.27
CA GLY A 54 -10.06 -4.10 29.66
C GLY A 54 -10.55 -3.22 28.51
N THR A 55 -10.82 -1.95 28.83
CA THR A 55 -11.21 -0.91 27.88
C THR A 55 -10.36 0.34 28.10
N PRO A 56 -10.03 1.13 27.05
CA PRO A 56 -10.47 0.99 25.64
C PRO A 56 -9.80 -0.20 24.94
N LEU A 57 -10.53 -0.85 24.02
CA LEU A 57 -10.08 -2.04 23.31
C LEU A 57 -10.42 -1.93 21.82
N TYR A 58 -9.43 -2.17 20.94
CA TYR A 58 -9.63 -2.35 19.52
C TYR A 58 -9.75 -3.84 19.20
N VAL A 59 -10.83 -4.21 18.54
CA VAL A 59 -11.11 -5.59 18.11
C VAL A 59 -11.11 -5.68 16.60
N TYR A 60 -10.37 -6.62 16.04
CA TYR A 60 -10.30 -6.88 14.61
C TYR A 60 -10.71 -8.31 14.31
N SER A 61 -11.54 -8.51 13.29
CA SER A 61 -11.89 -9.85 12.81
C SER A 61 -10.87 -10.31 11.76
N LYS A 62 -10.23 -11.46 12.02
CA LYS A 62 -9.35 -12.14 11.06
C LYS A 62 -10.13 -12.56 9.82
N ALA A 63 -11.34 -13.09 10.00
CA ALA A 63 -12.20 -13.55 8.91
C ALA A 63 -12.58 -12.40 7.97
N THR A 64 -12.93 -11.23 8.51
CA THR A 64 -13.19 -10.02 7.72
C THR A 64 -11.97 -9.62 6.91
N LEU A 65 -10.80 -9.56 7.53
CA LEU A 65 -9.55 -9.18 6.87
C LEU A 65 -9.21 -10.11 5.71
N VAL A 66 -9.20 -11.42 5.96
CA VAL A 66 -8.89 -12.43 4.94
C VAL A 66 -9.90 -12.42 3.80
N ARG A 67 -11.18 -12.24 4.11
CA ARG A 67 -12.23 -12.13 3.10
C ARG A 67 -12.00 -10.94 2.16
N HIS A 68 -11.68 -9.75 2.71
CA HIS A 68 -11.42 -8.57 1.88
C HIS A 68 -10.18 -8.76 0.98
N LEU A 69 -9.12 -9.39 1.49
CA LEU A 69 -7.95 -9.73 0.67
C LEU A 69 -8.34 -10.66 -0.48
N ARG A 70 -9.11 -11.74 -0.19
CA ARG A 70 -9.57 -12.68 -1.21
C ARG A 70 -10.43 -12.02 -2.29
N ALA A 71 -11.30 -11.08 -1.91
CA ALA A 71 -12.12 -10.36 -2.88
C ALA A 71 -11.30 -9.61 -3.93
N PHE A 72 -10.13 -9.04 -3.55
CA PHE A 72 -9.20 -8.44 -4.49
C PHE A 72 -8.49 -9.48 -5.35
N GLU A 73 -8.00 -10.56 -4.74
CA GLU A 73 -7.34 -11.65 -5.45
C GLU A 73 -8.27 -12.28 -6.51
N GLU A 74 -9.52 -12.55 -6.15
CA GLU A 74 -10.53 -13.10 -7.03
C GLU A 74 -10.89 -12.14 -8.18
N ALA A 75 -11.06 -10.85 -7.88
CA ALA A 75 -11.38 -9.83 -8.89
C ALA A 75 -10.25 -9.66 -9.92
N LEU A 76 -9.01 -9.95 -9.55
CA LEU A 76 -7.83 -9.76 -10.37
C LEU A 76 -7.25 -11.08 -10.92
N ALA A 77 -7.89 -12.22 -10.63
CA ALA A 77 -7.39 -13.56 -10.96
C ALA A 77 -7.03 -13.76 -12.44
N ALA A 78 -7.68 -13.02 -13.36
CA ALA A 78 -7.39 -13.08 -14.80
C ALA A 78 -6.12 -12.28 -15.22
N LYS A 79 -5.46 -11.60 -14.29
CA LYS A 79 -4.29 -10.73 -14.53
C LYS A 79 -3.15 -11.15 -13.60
N ASP A 80 -1.92 -11.02 -14.08
CA ASP A 80 -0.76 -11.08 -13.21
C ASP A 80 -0.77 -9.86 -12.29
N HIS A 81 -0.84 -10.09 -10.98
CA HIS A 81 -1.02 -9.04 -9.98
C HIS A 81 -0.40 -9.41 -8.63
N LEU A 82 -0.15 -8.41 -7.81
CA LEU A 82 0.20 -8.55 -6.40
C LEU A 82 -0.58 -7.52 -5.59
N VAL A 83 -1.45 -7.97 -4.71
CA VAL A 83 -2.14 -7.11 -3.76
C VAL A 83 -1.18 -6.72 -2.65
N CYS A 84 -0.92 -5.42 -2.45
CA CYS A 84 -0.06 -4.91 -1.41
C CYS A 84 -0.87 -4.15 -0.35
N TYR A 85 -0.70 -4.54 0.91
CA TYR A 85 -1.36 -3.88 2.03
C TYR A 85 -0.59 -2.62 2.45
N ALA A 86 -1.27 -1.48 2.53
CA ALA A 86 -0.70 -0.22 3.01
C ALA A 86 -0.57 -0.24 4.54
N VAL A 87 0.65 -0.40 5.03
CA VAL A 87 0.96 -0.59 6.46
C VAL A 87 0.55 0.59 7.33
N LYS A 88 0.55 1.81 6.77
CA LYS A 88 0.06 3.03 7.44
C LYS A 88 -1.37 2.94 7.95
N ALA A 89 -2.21 2.05 7.40
CA ALA A 89 -3.59 1.85 7.86
C ALA A 89 -3.63 1.19 9.24
N ASN A 90 -2.81 0.16 9.45
CA ASN A 90 -2.61 -0.47 10.76
C ASN A 90 -1.33 -1.31 10.73
N SER A 91 -0.36 -0.94 11.55
CA SER A 91 0.95 -1.59 11.63
C SER A 91 1.08 -2.62 12.76
N SER A 92 -0.04 -3.11 13.31
CA SER A 92 -0.02 -4.19 14.32
C SER A 92 0.66 -5.44 13.77
N LEU A 93 1.63 -6.00 14.49
CA LEU A 93 2.36 -7.19 14.06
C LEU A 93 1.44 -8.41 13.84
N ALA A 94 0.42 -8.58 14.69
CA ALA A 94 -0.53 -9.66 14.54
C ALA A 94 -1.34 -9.54 13.24
N LEU A 95 -1.79 -8.32 12.90
CA LEU A 95 -2.51 -8.05 11.65
C LEU A 95 -1.59 -8.25 10.44
N LEU A 96 -0.38 -7.70 10.48
CA LEU A 96 0.61 -7.88 9.40
C LEU A 96 0.96 -9.35 9.18
N SER A 97 1.04 -10.16 10.26
CA SER A 97 1.29 -11.60 10.15
C SER A 97 0.16 -12.33 9.43
N VAL A 98 -1.10 -11.98 9.69
CA VAL A 98 -2.25 -12.55 8.97
C VAL A 98 -2.19 -12.21 7.48
N ILE A 99 -1.84 -10.96 7.15
CA ILE A 99 -1.69 -10.50 5.76
C ILE A 99 -0.53 -11.21 5.06
N ALA A 100 0.63 -11.35 5.75
CA ALA A 100 1.79 -12.06 5.21
C ALA A 100 1.47 -13.52 4.88
N GLN A 101 0.75 -14.22 5.78
CA GLN A 101 0.31 -15.60 5.57
C GLN A 101 -0.67 -15.76 4.40
N SER A 102 -1.37 -14.68 4.02
CA SER A 102 -2.26 -14.67 2.86
C SER A 102 -1.52 -14.49 1.52
N GLY A 103 -0.19 -14.34 1.56
CA GLY A 103 0.64 -14.20 0.35
C GLY A 103 0.73 -12.78 -0.22
N CYS A 104 0.04 -11.82 0.38
CA CYS A 104 0.05 -10.41 -0.04
C CYS A 104 1.43 -9.76 0.10
N GLY A 105 1.65 -8.72 -0.69
CA GLY A 105 2.74 -7.76 -0.51
C GLY A 105 2.38 -6.65 0.48
N PHE A 106 3.29 -5.70 0.64
CA PHE A 106 3.11 -4.56 1.54
C PHE A 106 3.58 -3.27 0.89
N ASP A 107 2.85 -2.19 1.17
CA ASP A 107 3.26 -0.83 0.84
C ASP A 107 3.63 -0.12 2.16
N VAL A 108 4.90 0.27 2.27
CA VAL A 108 5.47 0.89 3.45
C VAL A 108 5.88 2.33 3.15
N VAL A 109 5.85 3.19 4.15
CA VAL A 109 6.25 4.60 4.03
C VAL A 109 7.35 5.01 5.01
N SER A 110 7.94 4.04 5.70
CA SER A 110 9.08 4.26 6.60
C SER A 110 9.88 2.98 6.84
N LYS A 111 11.14 3.15 7.22
CA LYS A 111 12.01 2.05 7.70
C LYS A 111 11.36 1.26 8.84
N GLY A 112 10.68 1.96 9.77
CA GLY A 112 10.00 1.33 10.90
C GLY A 112 8.85 0.40 10.45
N GLU A 113 8.08 0.79 9.43
CA GLU A 113 7.06 -0.07 8.85
C GLU A 113 7.66 -1.28 8.14
N LEU A 114 8.75 -1.10 7.35
CA LEU A 114 9.47 -2.21 6.73
C LEU A 114 9.98 -3.21 7.77
N MET A 115 10.58 -2.73 8.86
CA MET A 115 11.01 -3.60 9.96
C MET A 115 9.85 -4.38 10.59
N ARG A 116 8.67 -3.76 10.74
CA ARG A 116 7.46 -4.43 11.24
C ARG A 116 6.98 -5.51 10.28
N VAL A 117 6.98 -5.24 8.98
CA VAL A 117 6.61 -6.23 7.95
C VAL A 117 7.53 -7.45 8.02
N ILE A 118 8.84 -7.24 8.05
CA ILE A 118 9.82 -8.33 8.16
C ILE A 118 9.60 -9.13 9.46
N LYS A 119 9.41 -8.43 10.59
CA LYS A 119 9.16 -9.06 11.89
C LYS A 119 7.87 -9.87 11.92
N ALA A 120 6.87 -9.46 11.15
CA ALA A 120 5.58 -10.17 11.02
C ALA A 120 5.63 -11.36 10.05
N GLY A 121 6.77 -11.61 9.40
CA GLY A 121 6.95 -12.71 8.43
C GLY A 121 6.60 -12.34 6.98
N GLY A 122 6.45 -11.04 6.67
CA GLY A 122 6.29 -10.56 5.30
C GLY A 122 7.57 -10.70 4.49
N SER A 123 7.46 -11.07 3.21
CA SER A 123 8.61 -11.16 2.30
C SER A 123 9.02 -9.77 1.82
N PRO A 124 10.26 -9.33 2.03
CA PRO A 124 10.75 -8.05 1.50
C PRO A 124 10.63 -7.93 -0.02
N GLU A 125 10.81 -9.01 -0.76
CA GLU A 125 10.67 -9.05 -2.23
C GLU A 125 9.25 -8.71 -2.73
N LYS A 126 8.28 -8.66 -1.82
CA LYS A 126 6.89 -8.22 -2.06
C LYS A 126 6.60 -6.85 -1.45
N VAL A 127 7.62 -6.11 -1.03
CA VAL A 127 7.45 -4.78 -0.42
C VAL A 127 7.72 -3.68 -1.43
N ILE A 128 6.84 -2.69 -1.44
CA ILE A 128 7.00 -1.42 -2.14
C ILE A 128 7.23 -0.35 -1.07
N TYR A 129 8.20 0.52 -1.30
CA TYR A 129 8.48 1.63 -0.40
C TYR A 129 8.07 2.94 -1.04
N SER A 130 6.96 3.49 -0.59
CA SER A 130 6.37 4.77 -1.03
C SER A 130 6.68 5.90 -0.06
N GLY A 131 6.16 7.10 -0.34
CA GLY A 131 6.21 8.26 0.54
C GLY A 131 7.37 9.21 0.26
N VAL A 132 7.15 10.47 0.62
CA VAL A 132 8.10 11.57 0.43
C VAL A 132 9.18 11.61 1.53
N GLY A 133 10.34 12.16 1.19
CA GLY A 133 11.38 12.46 2.18
C GLY A 133 12.13 11.24 2.70
N LYS A 134 12.27 10.17 1.91
CA LYS A 134 13.12 9.03 2.27
C LYS A 134 14.54 9.50 2.58
N ARG A 135 15.05 9.10 3.74
CA ARG A 135 16.42 9.38 4.17
C ARG A 135 17.38 8.35 3.60
N GLU A 136 18.65 8.67 3.54
CA GLU A 136 19.68 7.76 3.03
C GLU A 136 19.71 6.44 3.81
N ASP A 137 19.67 6.48 5.14
CA ASP A 137 19.65 5.29 5.98
C ASP A 137 18.41 4.41 5.80
N GLU A 138 17.28 4.98 5.37
CA GLU A 138 16.05 4.26 5.04
C GLU A 138 16.18 3.58 3.67
N ILE A 139 16.78 4.28 2.69
CA ILE A 139 17.05 3.75 1.35
C ILE A 139 18.08 2.60 1.46
N GLU A 140 19.19 2.80 2.18
CA GLU A 140 20.19 1.76 2.45
C GLU A 140 19.57 0.51 3.06
N PHE A 141 18.76 0.68 4.10
CA PHE A 141 18.08 -0.43 4.74
C PHE A 141 17.13 -1.15 3.75
N ALA A 142 16.33 -0.41 3.01
CA ALA A 142 15.40 -0.98 2.04
C ALA A 142 16.12 -1.80 0.96
N LEU A 143 17.19 -1.25 0.38
CA LEU A 143 17.99 -1.95 -0.62
C LEU A 143 18.70 -3.18 -0.04
N SER A 144 19.21 -3.11 1.20
CA SER A 144 19.82 -4.26 1.88
C SER A 144 18.85 -5.42 2.13
N GLN A 145 17.55 -5.13 2.21
CA GLN A 145 16.49 -6.13 2.36
C GLN A 145 15.98 -6.68 1.04
N ASN A 146 16.50 -6.20 -0.10
CA ASN A 146 16.07 -6.63 -1.44
C ASN A 146 14.55 -6.44 -1.66
N ILE A 147 14.04 -5.25 -1.34
CA ILE A 147 12.63 -4.93 -1.57
C ILE A 147 12.28 -4.91 -3.06
N LYS A 148 11.00 -5.07 -3.37
CA LYS A 148 10.51 -5.11 -4.75
C LYS A 148 10.74 -3.81 -5.51
N CYS A 149 10.48 -2.66 -4.87
CA CYS A 149 10.55 -1.37 -5.54
C CYS A 149 10.57 -0.20 -4.55
N LEU A 150 11.31 0.86 -4.92
CA LEU A 150 11.23 2.20 -4.33
C LEU A 150 10.37 3.09 -5.24
N ASN A 151 9.25 3.61 -4.75
CA ASN A 151 8.45 4.60 -5.45
C ASN A 151 9.07 5.99 -5.25
N ILE A 152 9.51 6.60 -6.33
CA ILE A 152 10.23 7.88 -6.38
C ILE A 152 9.23 9.02 -6.47
N GLU A 153 9.28 9.93 -5.52
CA GLU A 153 8.34 11.05 -5.38
C GLU A 153 8.86 12.37 -5.98
N SER A 154 10.17 12.44 -6.30
CA SER A 154 10.80 13.62 -6.91
C SER A 154 12.10 13.27 -7.62
N GLU A 155 12.53 14.15 -8.54
CA GLU A 155 13.80 14.02 -9.24
C GLU A 155 15.01 14.02 -8.28
N SER A 156 15.00 14.88 -7.26
CA SER A 156 16.06 14.93 -6.25
C SER A 156 16.15 13.64 -5.43
N GLU A 157 15.01 13.00 -5.16
CA GLU A 157 14.99 11.68 -4.50
C GLU A 157 15.57 10.60 -5.40
N MET A 158 15.28 10.63 -6.70
CA MET A 158 15.86 9.70 -7.68
C MET A 158 17.38 9.72 -7.64
N TYR A 159 17.98 10.91 -7.70
CA TYR A 159 19.44 11.05 -7.60
C TYR A 159 20.01 10.57 -6.26
N LYS A 160 19.29 10.83 -5.17
CA LYS A 160 19.67 10.32 -3.84
C LYS A 160 19.66 8.80 -3.81
N VAL A 161 18.64 8.15 -4.36
CA VAL A 161 18.55 6.68 -4.45
C VAL A 161 19.69 6.13 -5.30
N GLU A 162 20.01 6.76 -6.43
CA GLU A 162 21.13 6.36 -7.28
C GLU A 162 22.47 6.43 -6.54
N GLN A 163 22.76 7.54 -5.84
CA GLN A 163 23.99 7.70 -5.05
C GLN A 163 24.12 6.65 -3.94
N VAL A 164 23.01 6.34 -3.26
CA VAL A 164 23.00 5.29 -2.24
C VAL A 164 23.26 3.91 -2.87
N ALA A 165 22.60 3.59 -3.98
CA ALA A 165 22.78 2.33 -4.68
C ALA A 165 24.21 2.17 -5.19
N GLU A 166 24.84 3.24 -5.74
CA GLU A 166 26.23 3.27 -6.17
C GLU A 166 27.18 2.96 -5.01
N ARG A 167 27.03 3.64 -3.86
CA ARG A 167 27.83 3.37 -2.65
C ARG A 167 27.73 1.92 -2.17
N MET A 168 26.55 1.32 -2.33
CA MET A 168 26.31 -0.06 -1.95
C MET A 168 26.73 -1.07 -3.03
N GLY A 169 27.12 -0.63 -4.22
CA GLY A 169 27.41 -1.50 -5.36
C GLY A 169 26.18 -2.27 -5.87
N LEU A 170 24.98 -1.70 -5.73
CA LEU A 170 23.71 -2.30 -6.09
C LEU A 170 23.05 -1.58 -7.26
N VAL A 171 21.98 -2.18 -7.76
CA VAL A 171 21.05 -1.57 -8.71
C VAL A 171 19.70 -1.47 -8.00
N ALA A 172 19.23 -0.24 -7.77
CA ALA A 172 17.97 0.00 -7.08
C ALA A 172 16.78 -0.19 -8.02
N PRO A 173 15.81 -1.06 -7.68
CA PRO A 173 14.54 -1.16 -8.41
C PRO A 173 13.66 0.05 -8.06
N VAL A 174 13.30 0.85 -9.07
CA VAL A 174 12.56 2.09 -8.87
C VAL A 174 11.34 2.19 -9.77
N ALA A 175 10.29 2.85 -9.29
CA ALA A 175 9.16 3.32 -10.09
C ALA A 175 8.96 4.81 -9.85
N LEU A 176 8.70 5.59 -10.89
CA LEU A 176 8.35 6.99 -10.71
C LEU A 176 6.88 7.09 -10.34
N ARG A 177 6.58 7.79 -9.24
CA ARG A 177 5.22 8.18 -8.92
C ARG A 177 4.84 9.38 -9.76
N VAL A 178 4.07 9.13 -10.80
CA VAL A 178 3.63 10.14 -11.75
C VAL A 178 2.30 10.72 -11.31
N ASN A 179 2.23 12.04 -11.23
CA ASN A 179 0.99 12.74 -10.97
C ASN A 179 0.21 12.87 -12.30
N PRO A 180 -0.95 12.20 -12.43
CA PRO A 180 -1.70 12.18 -13.68
C PRO A 180 -2.51 13.46 -13.95
N ASN A 181 -2.46 14.44 -13.03
CA ASN A 181 -3.25 15.66 -13.07
C ASN A 181 -4.77 15.43 -13.20
N VAL A 182 -5.27 14.38 -12.54
CA VAL A 182 -6.68 14.01 -12.51
C VAL A 182 -7.32 14.49 -11.21
N ASP A 183 -8.48 15.14 -11.33
CA ASP A 183 -9.30 15.51 -10.17
C ASP A 183 -10.18 14.33 -9.75
N ALA A 184 -9.83 13.74 -8.61
CA ALA A 184 -10.59 12.63 -8.02
C ALA A 184 -11.93 13.06 -7.40
N LYS A 185 -12.30 14.34 -7.46
CA LYS A 185 -13.51 14.93 -6.85
C LYS A 185 -13.68 14.56 -5.37
N THR A 186 -12.58 14.40 -4.67
CA THR A 186 -12.54 14.12 -3.23
C THR A 186 -12.26 15.39 -2.44
N HIS A 187 -12.32 15.32 -1.09
CA HIS A 187 -12.03 16.48 -0.25
C HIS A 187 -10.62 17.04 -0.57
N PRO A 188 -10.44 18.38 -0.67
CA PRO A 188 -9.17 18.99 -1.06
C PRO A 188 -7.95 18.53 -0.25
N SER A 189 -8.14 18.19 1.03
CA SER A 189 -7.07 17.74 1.93
C SER A 189 -6.56 16.33 1.64
N ILE A 190 -7.30 15.52 0.85
CA ILE A 190 -6.96 14.12 0.53
C ILE A 190 -6.80 13.86 -0.97
N SER A 191 -7.06 14.87 -1.80
CA SER A 191 -6.75 14.83 -3.23
C SER A 191 -5.24 14.92 -3.43
N THR A 192 -4.66 13.98 -4.17
CA THR A 192 -3.22 13.91 -4.47
C THR A 192 -2.92 13.92 -5.97
N GLY A 193 -3.94 13.91 -6.81
CA GLY A 193 -3.81 13.81 -8.26
C GLY A 193 -3.66 15.13 -9.03
N LEU A 194 -3.78 16.28 -8.39
CA LEU A 194 -3.74 17.60 -9.04
C LEU A 194 -2.31 18.15 -9.17
N LYS A 195 -2.06 18.95 -10.21
CA LYS A 195 -0.76 19.59 -10.50
C LYS A 195 -0.18 20.43 -9.34
N LYS A 196 -1.02 20.91 -8.41
CA LYS A 196 -0.63 21.69 -7.23
C LYS A 196 -0.26 20.81 -6.02
N ASN A 197 -0.37 19.50 -6.13
CA ASN A 197 -0.13 18.60 -5.01
C ASN A 197 1.38 18.36 -4.79
N LYS A 198 1.74 18.14 -3.52
CA LYS A 198 3.12 18.00 -3.04
C LYS A 198 3.77 16.66 -3.44
N PHE A 199 3.01 15.73 -4.03
CA PHE A 199 3.42 14.36 -4.23
C PHE A 199 3.60 14.04 -5.71
N GLY A 200 4.66 13.29 -6.01
CA GLY A 200 4.90 12.74 -7.32
C GLY A 200 5.52 13.71 -8.31
N ILE A 201 5.89 13.15 -9.43
CA ILE A 201 6.56 13.79 -10.57
C ILE A 201 5.51 14.23 -11.57
N ALA A 202 5.67 15.40 -12.17
CA ALA A 202 4.79 15.87 -13.22
C ALA A 202 4.81 14.92 -14.43
N PHE A 203 3.66 14.68 -15.03
CA PHE A 203 3.54 13.75 -16.17
C PHE A 203 4.51 14.11 -17.31
N GLU A 204 4.70 15.41 -17.56
CA GLU A 204 5.55 15.93 -18.59
C GLU A 204 7.04 15.58 -18.38
N ASP A 205 7.49 15.41 -17.13
CA ASP A 205 8.86 15.09 -16.76
C ASP A 205 9.15 13.58 -16.77
N ALA A 206 8.12 12.76 -16.67
CA ALA A 206 8.27 11.31 -16.49
C ALA A 206 9.11 10.67 -17.59
N SER A 207 8.86 10.99 -18.86
CA SER A 207 9.60 10.43 -20.00
C SER A 207 11.10 10.80 -20.00
N ARG A 208 11.42 12.00 -19.51
CA ARG A 208 12.82 12.45 -19.38
C ARG A 208 13.54 11.65 -18.30
N LEU A 209 12.90 11.48 -17.15
CA LEU A 209 13.47 10.77 -16.00
C LEU A 209 13.59 9.25 -16.28
N TYR A 210 12.62 8.64 -16.96
CA TYR A 210 12.78 7.23 -17.37
C TYR A 210 13.93 7.02 -18.37
N ARG A 211 14.18 7.98 -19.27
CA ARG A 211 15.39 7.94 -20.12
C ARG A 211 16.67 8.04 -19.32
N TYR A 212 16.69 8.85 -18.27
CA TYR A 212 17.82 8.92 -17.33
C TYR A 212 18.03 7.58 -16.63
N ILE A 213 16.97 7.01 -16.05
CA ILE A 213 17.02 5.71 -15.37
C ILE A 213 17.56 4.63 -16.31
N ALA A 214 17.11 4.60 -17.57
CA ALA A 214 17.55 3.61 -18.56
C ALA A 214 19.06 3.71 -18.90
N GLN A 215 19.71 4.83 -18.65
CA GLN A 215 21.14 5.06 -18.86
C GLN A 215 21.95 4.87 -17.57
N SER A 216 21.31 4.84 -16.43
CA SER A 216 21.96 4.65 -15.14
C SER A 216 22.48 3.22 -14.97
N LYS A 217 23.63 3.09 -14.32
CA LYS A 217 24.20 1.79 -13.91
C LYS A 217 23.66 1.31 -12.56
N HIS A 218 23.00 2.20 -11.79
CA HIS A 218 22.59 1.96 -10.41
C HIS A 218 21.07 2.09 -10.18
N LEU A 219 20.32 2.36 -11.26
CA LEU A 219 18.85 2.37 -11.22
C LEU A 219 18.28 1.38 -12.25
N ASN A 220 17.17 0.74 -11.90
CA ASN A 220 16.41 -0.11 -12.80
C ASN A 220 14.93 0.26 -12.73
N ALA A 221 14.33 0.61 -13.88
CA ALA A 221 12.90 0.92 -13.96
C ALA A 221 12.06 -0.36 -13.77
N SER A 222 11.39 -0.48 -12.64
CA SER A 222 10.54 -1.62 -12.29
C SER A 222 9.08 -1.42 -12.65
N GLY A 223 8.64 -0.18 -12.88
CA GLY A 223 7.24 0.15 -13.17
C GLY A 223 6.97 1.65 -13.10
N ILE A 224 5.70 1.99 -13.04
CA ILE A 224 5.18 3.34 -12.82
C ILE A 224 4.20 3.30 -11.66
N ASP A 225 4.26 4.26 -10.76
CA ASP A 225 3.30 4.44 -9.67
C ASP A 225 2.37 5.60 -9.97
N CYS A 226 1.11 5.48 -9.57
CA CYS A 226 0.10 6.53 -9.70
C CYS A 226 -0.86 6.49 -8.53
N HIS A 227 -1.05 7.63 -7.87
CA HIS A 227 -2.00 7.78 -6.77
C HIS A 227 -2.87 9.01 -6.98
N ILE A 228 -4.16 8.79 -7.22
CA ILE A 228 -5.11 9.88 -7.56
C ILE A 228 -5.90 10.41 -6.38
N GLY A 229 -5.87 9.73 -5.23
CA GLY A 229 -6.56 10.17 -4.01
C GLY A 229 -7.06 9.02 -3.16
N SER A 230 -7.68 9.38 -2.03
CA SER A 230 -8.29 8.45 -1.08
C SER A 230 -9.81 8.67 -1.03
N GLN A 231 -10.57 7.68 -0.53
CA GLN A 231 -12.03 7.75 -0.33
C GLN A 231 -12.82 8.08 -1.62
N MET A 232 -12.35 7.58 -2.75
CA MET A 232 -13.07 7.72 -4.02
C MET A 232 -14.35 6.90 -3.99
N THR A 233 -15.47 7.53 -4.32
CA THR A 233 -16.81 6.91 -4.34
C THR A 233 -17.33 6.65 -5.76
N SER A 234 -16.65 7.16 -6.78
CA SER A 234 -16.94 6.91 -8.19
C SER A 234 -15.64 6.83 -8.98
N GLY A 235 -15.52 5.84 -9.86
CA GLY A 235 -14.51 5.83 -10.91
C GLY A 235 -15.05 6.64 -12.09
N GLY A 236 -14.43 7.78 -12.39
CA GLY A 236 -14.73 8.59 -13.56
C GLY A 236 -14.10 7.99 -14.82
#